data_3188965b88213d83c39cada94835a8f8
#
_entry.id   3188965b88213d83c39cada94835a8f8
#
_cell.length_a   1.000
_cell.length_b   1.000
_cell.length_c   1.000
_cell.angle_alpha   90.00
_cell.angle_beta   90.00
_cell.angle_gamma   90.00
#
_symmetry.space_group_name_H-M   'P 1'
#
loop_
_entity.id
_entity.type
_entity.pdbx_description
1 polymer ?
#
loop_
_entity_poly.entity_id
_entity_poly.type
_entity_poly.pdbx_seq_one_letter_code
_entity_poly.pdbx_strand_id
1 'polypeptide(L)'
;MKKRVLTLLLAGIMAVSTTGVSSFAAETETETATEAASEADEEYGEVVIEDGDRTITFTEMPKGILCLYSGEVLMKLGLKDYIVATNENNKGRKSPLEGVADDFEGIPELEKSQENAVASGADLIIGEISAFKDTNWGTFESLEDKGINCYALNGTVVADETMDSIYQDIENMGKIFKVEDKAEALIEDTKAQISEIQDAVKDVKEEDKVKAFVMDSLSGNEIYTTSAGLESNLIELAGGINTTKGMSDSRWFTTSVETLVTANPDVIIFNDYGVEGQVQENMDFITNNAALADVPAVRRPAPDAADLQPAGGSAL
;
A
#
# COMPACT_ATOMS: atom_id res chain seq x y z
N MET A 1 7.17 -8.04 27.83
CA MET A 1 5.87 -8.12 27.16
C MET A 1 5.51 -6.87 26.38
N LYS A 2 5.94 -5.64 26.74
CA LYS A 2 5.57 -4.36 26.10
C LYS A 2 6.28 -4.05 24.75
N LYS A 3 7.34 -4.78 24.37
CA LYS A 3 8.14 -4.54 23.14
C LYS A 3 7.72 -5.35 21.90
N ARG A 4 6.60 -6.09 21.96
CA ARG A 4 6.16 -7.00 20.87
C ARG A 4 5.10 -6.38 19.94
N VAL A 5 4.59 -5.19 20.24
CA VAL A 5 3.40 -4.62 19.57
C VAL A 5 3.74 -3.94 18.23
N LEU A 6 4.93 -3.35 18.11
CA LEU A 6 5.27 -2.58 16.90
C LEU A 6 5.47 -3.45 15.64
N THR A 7 5.91 -4.69 15.81
CA THR A 7 6.15 -5.62 14.70
C THR A 7 4.84 -6.16 14.07
N LEU A 8 3.73 -6.06 14.80
CA LEU A 8 2.41 -6.53 14.34
C LEU A 8 1.72 -5.57 13.35
N LEU A 9 2.10 -4.30 13.32
CA LEU A 9 1.35 -3.30 12.55
C LEU A 9 1.60 -3.38 11.05
N LEU A 10 2.82 -3.66 10.63
CA LEU A 10 3.17 -3.78 9.20
C LEU A 10 2.61 -5.06 8.56
N ALA A 11 2.29 -6.08 9.39
CA ALA A 11 1.67 -7.32 8.92
C ALA A 11 0.14 -7.35 9.09
N GLY A 12 -0.41 -6.51 9.97
CA GLY A 12 -1.82 -6.61 10.40
C GLY A 12 -2.84 -5.86 9.55
N ILE A 13 -2.40 -4.85 8.81
CA ILE A 13 -3.32 -4.05 7.98
C ILE A 13 -3.84 -4.85 6.76
N MET A 14 -3.28 -6.05 6.54
CA MET A 14 -3.55 -6.81 5.33
C MET A 14 -4.12 -8.23 5.53
N ALA A 15 -4.46 -8.65 6.73
CA ALA A 15 -5.02 -9.99 6.98
C ALA A 15 -6.50 -9.93 7.37
N VAL A 16 -7.38 -9.82 6.39
CA VAL A 16 -8.81 -10.10 6.56
C VAL A 16 -9.07 -11.56 6.26
N SER A 17 -9.21 -12.35 7.31
CA SER A 17 -9.61 -13.75 7.20
C SER A 17 -11.11 -13.87 6.89
N THR A 18 -11.40 -14.53 5.80
CA THR A 18 -12.74 -15.00 5.46
C THR A 18 -13.15 -16.12 6.42
N THR A 19 -14.15 -15.91 7.27
CA THR A 19 -14.87 -17.00 7.90
C THR A 19 -16.37 -16.80 7.74
N GLY A 20 -16.99 -17.70 7.05
CA GLY A 20 -18.44 -17.83 7.07
C GLY A 20 -19.06 -18.40 5.80
N VAL A 21 -18.79 -19.65 5.47
CA VAL A 21 -19.67 -20.41 4.56
C VAL A 21 -20.27 -21.55 5.33
N SER A 22 -21.52 -21.39 5.72
CA SER A 22 -22.37 -22.49 6.14
C SER A 22 -22.78 -23.29 4.91
N SER A 23 -22.43 -24.57 4.93
CA SER A 23 -22.85 -25.57 3.95
C SER A 23 -24.36 -25.71 3.92
N PHE A 24 -24.96 -25.61 2.74
CA PHE A 24 -26.22 -26.28 2.42
C PHE A 24 -26.07 -27.10 1.15
N ALA A 25 -26.62 -28.32 1.23
CA ALA A 25 -26.46 -29.41 0.29
C ALA A 25 -27.11 -29.13 -1.07
N ALA A 26 -26.59 -29.83 -2.06
CA ALA A 26 -27.01 -29.84 -3.43
C ALA A 26 -28.49 -30.25 -3.63
N GLU A 27 -29.17 -29.51 -4.49
CA GLU A 27 -30.16 -30.08 -5.39
C GLU A 27 -29.98 -29.46 -6.78
N THR A 28 -29.90 -30.35 -7.74
CA THR A 28 -29.69 -30.10 -9.16
C THR A 28 -31.00 -29.63 -9.77
N GLU A 29 -31.03 -28.43 -10.35
CA GLU A 29 -31.93 -28.13 -11.44
C GLU A 29 -31.26 -27.21 -12.44
N THR A 30 -31.18 -27.71 -13.66
CA THR A 30 -30.71 -27.05 -14.87
C THR A 30 -31.83 -26.15 -15.37
N GLU A 31 -31.71 -24.85 -15.26
CA GLU A 31 -32.48 -23.93 -16.13
C GLU A 31 -31.77 -22.59 -16.30
N THR A 32 -31.45 -22.27 -17.54
CA THR A 32 -31.36 -20.97 -18.21
C THR A 32 -30.41 -19.92 -17.65
N ALA A 33 -29.17 -20.00 -18.12
CA ALA A 33 -28.27 -18.83 -18.24
C ALA A 33 -28.80 -17.87 -19.33
N THR A 34 -29.77 -17.02 -19.03
CA THR A 34 -30.20 -15.94 -19.96
C THR A 34 -31.04 -14.88 -19.23
N GLU A 35 -30.63 -14.45 -18.03
CA GLU A 35 -31.36 -13.35 -17.33
C GLU A 35 -30.48 -12.49 -16.40
N ALA A 36 -29.19 -12.39 -16.67
CA ALA A 36 -28.28 -11.52 -15.92
C ALA A 36 -27.68 -10.37 -16.77
N ALA A 37 -28.38 -9.96 -17.82
CA ALA A 37 -27.92 -8.91 -18.71
C ALA A 37 -29.01 -7.84 -18.97
N SER A 38 -29.79 -7.44 -17.96
CA SER A 38 -30.81 -6.41 -18.16
C SER A 38 -31.16 -5.57 -16.93
N GLU A 39 -30.22 -5.33 -16.00
CA GLU A 39 -30.42 -4.35 -14.90
C GLU A 39 -29.21 -3.41 -14.72
N ALA A 40 -28.62 -2.89 -15.77
CA ALA A 40 -27.56 -1.90 -15.65
C ALA A 40 -27.56 -0.92 -16.83
N ASP A 41 -28.67 -0.19 -16.97
CA ASP A 41 -28.69 1.11 -17.64
C ASP A 41 -29.29 2.18 -16.68
N GLU A 42 -28.92 2.17 -15.42
CA GLU A 42 -28.91 3.40 -14.66
C GLU A 42 -27.79 4.25 -15.27
N GLU A 43 -28.16 5.41 -15.83
CA GLU A 43 -27.23 6.38 -16.40
C GLU A 43 -26.08 6.60 -15.42
N TYR A 44 -24.83 6.28 -15.80
CA TYR A 44 -23.63 6.35 -14.91
C TYR A 44 -23.55 7.68 -14.18
N GLY A 45 -24.00 8.76 -14.84
CA GLY A 45 -23.97 10.11 -14.34
C GLY A 45 -22.56 10.71 -14.39
N GLU A 46 -22.43 11.91 -13.86
CA GLU A 46 -21.15 12.59 -13.75
C GLU A 46 -20.52 12.26 -12.40
N VAL A 47 -19.28 11.78 -12.40
CA VAL A 47 -18.47 11.54 -11.19
C VAL A 47 -17.28 12.48 -11.23
N VAL A 48 -17.19 13.35 -10.22
CA VAL A 48 -16.11 14.33 -10.08
C VAL A 48 -15.23 13.95 -8.91
N ILE A 49 -13.93 13.83 -9.17
CA ILE A 49 -12.91 13.45 -8.19
C ILE A 49 -11.88 14.58 -8.09
N GLU A 50 -11.59 15.00 -6.85
CA GLU A 50 -10.46 15.86 -6.53
C GLU A 50 -9.19 15.02 -6.45
N ASP A 51 -8.15 15.45 -7.16
CA ASP A 51 -6.85 14.77 -7.28
C ASP A 51 -5.72 15.80 -7.07
N GLY A 52 -5.44 16.10 -5.83
CA GLY A 52 -4.56 17.21 -5.45
C GLY A 52 -5.13 18.55 -5.90
N ASP A 53 -4.39 19.27 -6.76
CA ASP A 53 -4.83 20.54 -7.36
C ASP A 53 -5.63 20.33 -8.66
N ARG A 54 -5.94 19.07 -9.03
CA ARG A 54 -6.66 18.71 -10.25
C ARG A 54 -8.06 18.22 -9.91
N THR A 55 -8.96 18.38 -10.89
CA THR A 55 -10.29 17.78 -10.86
C THR A 55 -10.41 16.84 -12.05
N ILE A 56 -10.81 15.60 -11.82
CA ILE A 56 -11.05 14.61 -12.85
C ILE A 56 -12.56 14.38 -12.95
N THR A 57 -13.11 14.46 -14.15
CA THR A 57 -14.54 14.23 -14.38
C THR A 57 -14.73 12.98 -15.24
N PHE A 58 -15.46 12.01 -14.71
CA PHE A 58 -15.87 10.81 -15.42
C PHE A 58 -17.34 10.96 -15.84
N THR A 59 -17.61 10.85 -17.13
CA THR A 59 -18.97 10.85 -17.70
C THR A 59 -19.44 9.44 -18.07
N GLU A 60 -18.55 8.47 -18.06
CA GLU A 60 -18.81 7.04 -18.20
C GLU A 60 -17.86 6.25 -17.29
N MET A 61 -18.28 5.07 -16.88
CA MET A 61 -17.43 4.17 -16.06
C MET A 61 -16.23 3.71 -16.89
N PRO A 62 -15.01 3.80 -16.33
CA PRO A 62 -13.83 3.24 -16.99
C PRO A 62 -13.99 1.76 -17.31
N LYS A 63 -13.51 1.34 -18.49
CA LYS A 63 -13.60 -0.02 -19.00
C LYS A 63 -12.31 -0.81 -18.84
N GLY A 64 -11.18 -0.10 -18.68
CA GLY A 64 -9.87 -0.70 -18.54
C GLY A 64 -8.93 0.13 -17.69
N ILE A 65 -8.33 -0.49 -16.69
CA ILE A 65 -7.35 0.14 -15.78
C ILE A 65 -5.94 -0.34 -16.12
N LEU A 66 -5.03 0.60 -16.40
CA LEU A 66 -3.61 0.34 -16.23
C LEU A 66 -3.25 0.60 -14.76
N CYS A 67 -3.11 -0.49 -14.00
CA CYS A 67 -2.85 -0.44 -12.57
C CYS A 67 -1.36 -0.38 -12.29
N LEU A 68 -0.84 0.79 -11.99
CA LEU A 68 0.57 0.98 -11.64
C LEU A 68 0.81 0.87 -10.13
N TYR A 69 -0.25 1.05 -9.32
CA TYR A 69 -0.22 1.01 -7.86
C TYR A 69 -1.59 0.67 -7.29
N SER A 70 -1.64 0.27 -6.01
CA SER A 70 -2.90 -0.03 -5.27
C SER A 70 -3.74 -1.15 -5.87
N GLY A 71 -3.12 -2.11 -6.55
CA GLY A 71 -3.83 -3.24 -7.16
C GLY A 71 -4.59 -4.08 -6.14
N GLU A 72 -4.04 -4.26 -4.94
CA GLU A 72 -4.69 -4.98 -3.85
C GLU A 72 -6.01 -4.31 -3.42
N VAL A 73 -6.08 -2.98 -3.43
CA VAL A 73 -7.31 -2.23 -3.15
C VAL A 73 -8.35 -2.53 -4.23
N LEU A 74 -7.95 -2.48 -5.51
CA LEU A 74 -8.84 -2.83 -6.62
C LEU A 74 -9.36 -4.27 -6.51
N MET A 75 -8.49 -5.23 -6.13
CA MET A 75 -8.92 -6.62 -5.88
C MET A 75 -9.96 -6.70 -4.76
N LYS A 76 -9.73 -6.01 -3.63
CA LYS A 76 -10.66 -5.98 -2.49
C LYS A 76 -12.01 -5.34 -2.86
N LEU A 77 -12.00 -4.36 -3.74
CA LEU A 77 -13.22 -3.75 -4.28
C LEU A 77 -13.92 -4.63 -5.33
N GLY A 78 -13.30 -5.74 -5.75
CA GLY A 78 -13.82 -6.65 -6.76
C GLY A 78 -13.70 -6.10 -8.18
N LEU A 79 -12.67 -5.30 -8.43
CA LEU A 79 -12.42 -4.61 -9.71
C LEU A 79 -11.34 -5.30 -10.55
N LYS A 80 -10.99 -6.55 -10.26
CA LYS A 80 -9.97 -7.33 -10.98
C LYS A 80 -10.19 -7.32 -12.49
N ASP A 81 -11.44 -7.55 -12.92
CA ASP A 81 -11.79 -7.69 -14.35
C ASP A 81 -11.62 -6.38 -15.14
N TYR A 82 -11.50 -5.26 -14.45
CA TYR A 82 -11.17 -3.97 -15.07
C TYR A 82 -9.67 -3.78 -15.29
N ILE A 83 -8.79 -4.54 -14.62
CA ILE A 83 -7.34 -4.37 -14.76
C ILE A 83 -6.89 -5.03 -16.05
N VAL A 84 -6.56 -4.21 -17.06
CA VAL A 84 -6.10 -4.67 -18.37
C VAL A 84 -4.60 -4.90 -18.43
N ALA A 85 -3.84 -4.19 -17.60
CA ALA A 85 -2.40 -4.34 -17.47
C ALA A 85 -1.86 -3.75 -16.17
N THR A 86 -0.63 -4.11 -15.82
CA THR A 86 0.13 -3.57 -14.71
C THR A 86 1.57 -3.30 -15.13
N ASN A 87 2.39 -2.70 -14.26
CA ASN A 87 3.81 -2.47 -14.52
C ASN A 87 4.67 -3.69 -14.15
N GLU A 88 5.85 -3.81 -14.74
CA GLU A 88 6.79 -4.92 -14.50
C GLU A 88 7.20 -5.10 -13.02
N ASN A 89 7.16 -4.01 -12.24
CA ASN A 89 7.56 -4.06 -10.83
C ASN A 89 6.58 -4.85 -9.95
N ASN A 90 5.40 -5.20 -10.45
CA ASN A 90 4.46 -6.04 -9.72
C ASN A 90 4.85 -7.53 -9.70
N LYS A 91 5.75 -7.98 -10.60
CA LYS A 91 6.24 -9.37 -10.64
C LYS A 91 6.99 -9.81 -9.39
N GLY A 92 7.71 -8.89 -8.75
CA GLY A 92 8.52 -9.18 -7.58
C GLY A 92 7.80 -8.95 -6.26
N ARG A 93 6.65 -8.31 -6.30
CA ARG A 93 5.86 -8.07 -5.09
C ARG A 93 5.23 -9.39 -4.66
N LYS A 94 5.91 -10.06 -3.75
CA LYS A 94 5.25 -11.04 -2.90
C LYS A 94 4.26 -10.23 -2.07
N SER A 95 3.01 -10.15 -2.54
CA SER A 95 1.97 -9.55 -1.71
C SER A 95 2.01 -10.26 -0.35
N PRO A 96 2.13 -9.53 0.75
CA PRO A 96 2.03 -10.12 2.08
C PRO A 96 0.63 -10.69 2.34
N LEU A 97 -0.34 -10.36 1.50
CA LEU A 97 -1.70 -10.89 1.56
C LEU A 97 -1.73 -12.25 0.86
N GLU A 98 -1.95 -13.28 1.66
CA GLU A 98 -2.22 -14.62 1.15
C GLU A 98 -3.43 -14.58 0.20
N GLY A 99 -3.25 -15.10 -1.01
CA GLY A 99 -4.28 -15.13 -2.07
C GLY A 99 -4.29 -13.94 -3.01
N VAL A 100 -3.79 -12.76 -2.63
CA VAL A 100 -3.81 -11.58 -3.53
C VAL A 100 -2.74 -11.67 -4.62
N ALA A 101 -1.60 -12.29 -4.36
CA ALA A 101 -0.58 -12.50 -5.38
C ALA A 101 -1.11 -13.33 -6.56
N ASP A 102 -1.94 -14.35 -6.28
CA ASP A 102 -2.57 -15.20 -7.30
C ASP A 102 -3.62 -14.43 -8.11
N ASP A 103 -4.20 -13.38 -7.54
CA ASP A 103 -5.17 -12.53 -8.22
C ASP A 103 -4.57 -11.72 -9.38
N PHE A 104 -3.25 -11.46 -9.36
CA PHE A 104 -2.55 -10.82 -10.47
C PHE A 104 -2.13 -11.80 -11.57
N GLU A 105 -2.31 -13.11 -11.36
CA GLU A 105 -1.96 -14.10 -12.39
C GLU A 105 -2.77 -13.88 -13.66
N GLY A 106 -2.05 -13.83 -14.79
CA GLY A 106 -2.64 -13.62 -16.11
C GLY A 106 -2.87 -12.15 -16.50
N ILE A 107 -2.64 -11.19 -15.60
CA ILE A 107 -2.67 -9.77 -15.96
C ILE A 107 -1.36 -9.42 -16.69
N PRO A 108 -1.43 -8.84 -17.92
CA PRO A 108 -0.25 -8.42 -18.67
C PRO A 108 0.59 -7.40 -17.90
N GLU A 109 1.91 -7.56 -17.96
CA GLU A 109 2.85 -6.62 -17.40
C GLU A 109 3.55 -5.84 -18.50
N LEU A 110 3.65 -4.53 -18.32
CA LEU A 110 4.17 -3.62 -19.34
C LEU A 110 5.43 -2.90 -18.85
N GLU A 111 6.40 -2.79 -19.76
CA GLU A 111 7.52 -1.87 -19.57
C GLU A 111 7.01 -0.43 -19.57
N LYS A 112 7.65 0.39 -18.76
CA LYS A 112 7.31 1.78 -18.58
C LYS A 112 7.56 2.60 -19.84
N SER A 113 6.48 3.01 -20.51
CA SER A 113 6.50 4.00 -21.61
C SER A 113 5.09 4.51 -21.91
N GLN A 114 4.99 5.70 -22.51
CA GLN A 114 3.71 6.23 -22.95
C GLN A 114 3.08 5.39 -24.08
N GLU A 115 3.89 4.85 -24.97
CA GLU A 115 3.40 3.96 -26.02
C GLU A 115 2.72 2.73 -25.45
N ASN A 116 3.31 2.12 -24.43
CA ASN A 116 2.72 0.97 -23.75
C ASN A 116 1.45 1.35 -22.97
N ALA A 117 1.41 2.52 -22.34
CA ALA A 117 0.20 3.03 -21.69
C ALA A 117 -0.96 3.13 -22.68
N VAL A 118 -0.74 3.73 -23.86
CA VAL A 118 -1.75 3.84 -24.92
C VAL A 118 -2.10 2.47 -25.52
N ALA A 119 -1.11 1.60 -25.74
CA ALA A 119 -1.30 0.27 -26.32
C ALA A 119 -2.01 -0.71 -25.39
N SER A 120 -2.04 -0.46 -24.08
CA SER A 120 -2.73 -1.29 -23.08
C SER A 120 -4.23 -1.40 -23.31
N GLY A 121 -4.82 -0.37 -23.96
CA GLY A 121 -6.27 -0.25 -24.10
C GLY A 121 -6.96 0.27 -22.84
N ALA A 122 -6.20 0.71 -21.83
CA ALA A 122 -6.76 1.36 -20.65
C ALA A 122 -7.34 2.73 -21.00
N ASP A 123 -8.43 3.09 -20.35
CA ASP A 123 -9.04 4.43 -20.35
C ASP A 123 -8.87 5.13 -19.00
N LEU A 124 -8.28 4.42 -18.01
CA LEU A 124 -7.86 4.94 -16.73
C LEU A 124 -6.48 4.41 -16.34
N ILE A 125 -5.59 5.29 -15.89
CA ILE A 125 -4.33 4.92 -15.24
C ILE A 125 -4.41 5.30 -13.76
N ILE A 126 -4.13 4.36 -12.87
CA ILE A 126 -4.01 4.58 -11.42
C ILE A 126 -2.56 4.39 -11.02
N GLY A 127 -1.94 5.42 -10.43
CA GLY A 127 -0.53 5.36 -10.06
C GLY A 127 -0.11 6.46 -9.09
N GLU A 128 1.16 6.46 -8.74
CA GLU A 128 1.77 7.55 -7.98
C GLU A 128 1.93 8.78 -8.88
N ILE A 129 1.98 9.97 -8.29
CA ILE A 129 2.23 11.23 -9.03
C ILE A 129 3.51 11.17 -9.88
N SER A 130 4.49 10.41 -9.42
CA SER A 130 5.76 10.20 -10.12
C SER A 130 5.61 9.45 -11.46
N ALA A 131 4.53 8.71 -11.65
CA ALA A 131 4.24 7.98 -12.89
C ALA A 131 3.89 8.91 -14.05
N PHE A 132 3.33 10.09 -13.76
CA PHE A 132 2.78 11.01 -14.75
C PHE A 132 3.81 12.06 -15.21
N LYS A 133 4.90 11.57 -15.84
CA LYS A 133 6.01 12.38 -16.38
C LYS A 133 6.41 11.86 -17.75
N ASP A 134 6.97 12.74 -18.60
CA ASP A 134 7.48 12.38 -19.94
C ASP A 134 8.47 11.20 -19.93
N THR A 135 9.25 11.09 -18.86
CA THR A 135 10.26 10.04 -18.71
C THR A 135 9.69 8.75 -18.12
N ASN A 136 8.37 8.69 -17.91
CA ASN A 136 7.69 7.58 -17.27
C ASN A 136 6.53 7.07 -18.15
N TRP A 137 5.29 7.16 -17.69
CA TRP A 137 4.11 6.67 -18.45
C TRP A 137 3.47 7.73 -19.34
N GLY A 138 3.96 8.98 -19.29
CA GLY A 138 3.44 10.15 -19.96
C GLY A 138 2.95 11.21 -18.98
N THR A 139 2.80 12.44 -19.43
CA THR A 139 2.19 13.49 -18.60
C THR A 139 0.67 13.37 -18.58
N PHE A 140 0.02 13.97 -17.60
CA PHE A 140 -1.44 14.06 -17.55
C PHE A 140 -2.02 14.55 -18.87
N GLU A 141 -1.55 15.71 -19.37
CA GLU A 141 -2.01 16.31 -20.62
C GLU A 141 -1.83 15.33 -21.81
N SER A 142 -0.66 14.69 -21.92
CA SER A 142 -0.36 13.83 -23.06
C SER A 142 -1.19 12.53 -23.06
N LEU A 143 -1.63 12.06 -21.90
CA LEU A 143 -2.48 10.87 -21.74
C LEU A 143 -3.96 11.22 -21.92
N GLU A 144 -4.41 12.35 -21.36
CA GLU A 144 -5.75 12.87 -21.53
C GLU A 144 -6.08 13.20 -23.01
N ASP A 145 -5.09 13.72 -23.77
CA ASP A 145 -5.18 13.90 -25.23
C ASP A 145 -5.39 12.57 -26.00
N LYS A 146 -5.11 11.44 -25.37
CA LYS A 146 -5.35 10.09 -25.92
C LYS A 146 -6.63 9.45 -25.38
N GLY A 147 -7.40 10.19 -24.59
CA GLY A 147 -8.63 9.69 -23.97
C GLY A 147 -8.40 8.81 -22.75
N ILE A 148 -7.23 8.93 -22.10
CA ILE A 148 -6.87 8.15 -20.90
C ILE A 148 -6.95 9.08 -19.69
N ASN A 149 -7.88 8.85 -18.79
CA ASN A 149 -7.92 9.53 -17.50
C ASN A 149 -6.76 9.08 -16.62
N CYS A 150 -6.26 9.99 -15.80
CA CYS A 150 -5.13 9.72 -14.91
C CYS A 150 -5.50 10.06 -13.48
N TYR A 151 -5.52 9.07 -12.61
CA TYR A 151 -5.72 9.23 -11.17
C TYR A 151 -4.39 9.05 -10.43
N ALA A 152 -3.88 10.14 -9.83
CA ALA A 152 -2.72 10.07 -8.98
C ALA A 152 -3.16 9.79 -7.53
N LEU A 153 -2.60 8.76 -6.91
CA LEU A 153 -2.94 8.39 -5.53
C LEU A 153 -2.75 9.58 -4.58
N ASN A 154 -3.78 9.87 -3.79
CA ASN A 154 -3.87 11.04 -2.92
C ASN A 154 -2.65 11.16 -1.99
N GLY A 155 -2.21 10.04 -1.40
CA GLY A 155 -1.02 10.00 -0.57
C GLY A 155 0.25 10.48 -1.26
N THR A 156 0.34 10.39 -2.58
CA THR A 156 1.52 10.81 -3.34
C THR A 156 1.48 12.27 -3.79
N VAL A 157 0.32 12.91 -3.73
CA VAL A 157 0.15 14.35 -4.07
C VAL A 157 0.12 15.26 -2.85
N VAL A 158 -0.20 14.72 -1.66
CA VAL A 158 -0.17 15.50 -0.41
C VAL A 158 1.22 15.54 0.22
N ALA A 159 1.49 16.56 1.01
CA ALA A 159 2.78 16.71 1.66
C ALA A 159 3.05 15.66 2.75
N ASP A 160 2.02 15.31 3.51
CA ASP A 160 2.09 14.31 4.60
C ASP A 160 1.01 13.25 4.40
N GLU A 161 1.42 12.11 3.88
CA GLU A 161 0.55 10.96 3.65
C GLU A 161 0.18 10.29 4.97
N THR A 162 -1.11 10.02 5.13
CA THR A 162 -1.64 9.33 6.30
C THR A 162 -2.66 8.28 5.86
N MET A 163 -3.22 7.53 6.81
CA MET A 163 -4.33 6.62 6.51
C MET A 163 -5.55 7.33 5.93
N ASP A 164 -5.76 8.62 6.22
CA ASP A 164 -6.86 9.39 5.62
C ASP A 164 -6.68 9.55 4.11
N SER A 165 -5.43 9.68 3.63
CA SER A 165 -5.13 9.69 2.18
C SER A 165 -5.50 8.35 1.52
N ILE A 166 -5.23 7.24 2.20
CA ILE A 166 -5.58 5.89 1.71
C ILE A 166 -7.12 5.70 1.69
N TYR A 167 -7.81 6.17 2.73
CA TYR A 167 -9.29 6.12 2.76
C TYR A 167 -9.90 6.95 1.64
N GLN A 168 -9.31 8.11 1.33
CA GLN A 168 -9.76 8.95 0.23
C GLN A 168 -9.58 8.23 -1.13
N ASP A 169 -8.46 7.54 -1.33
CA ASP A 169 -8.23 6.75 -2.56
C ASP A 169 -9.25 5.62 -2.69
N ILE A 170 -9.54 4.88 -1.62
CA ILE A 170 -10.56 3.83 -1.61
C ILE A 170 -11.95 4.40 -1.93
N GLU A 171 -12.32 5.52 -1.30
CA GLU A 171 -13.58 6.21 -1.52
C GLU A 171 -13.72 6.69 -2.97
N ASN A 172 -12.65 7.28 -3.53
CA ASN A 172 -12.62 7.74 -4.91
C ASN A 172 -12.78 6.58 -5.90
N MET A 173 -12.07 5.46 -5.69
CA MET A 173 -12.24 4.25 -6.50
C MET A 173 -13.68 3.71 -6.39
N GLY A 174 -14.26 3.73 -5.19
CA GLY A 174 -15.67 3.39 -4.96
C GLY A 174 -16.62 4.21 -5.83
N LYS A 175 -16.45 5.53 -5.84
CA LYS A 175 -17.25 6.48 -6.65
C LYS A 175 -17.08 6.26 -8.15
N ILE A 176 -15.82 6.12 -8.61
CA ILE A 176 -15.50 5.92 -10.04
C ILE A 176 -16.15 4.66 -10.58
N PHE A 177 -16.14 3.57 -9.81
CA PHE A 177 -16.65 2.25 -10.25
C PHE A 177 -18.03 1.90 -9.69
N LYS A 178 -18.74 2.83 -9.03
CA LYS A 178 -20.07 2.61 -8.43
C LYS A 178 -20.10 1.40 -7.49
N VAL A 179 -19.07 1.28 -6.66
CA VAL A 179 -18.93 0.25 -5.63
C VAL A 179 -18.71 0.87 -4.24
N GLU A 180 -19.41 1.97 -3.98
CA GLU A 180 -19.29 2.77 -2.76
C GLU A 180 -19.52 1.92 -1.51
N ASP A 181 -20.50 1.02 -1.52
CA ASP A 181 -20.78 0.11 -0.38
C ASP A 181 -19.56 -0.77 -0.04
N LYS A 182 -18.83 -1.26 -1.06
CA LYS A 182 -17.61 -2.05 -0.84
C LYS A 182 -16.47 -1.20 -0.35
N ALA A 183 -16.35 0.04 -0.85
CA ALA A 183 -15.35 1.00 -0.41
C ALA A 183 -15.56 1.37 1.06
N GLU A 184 -16.80 1.68 1.46
CA GLU A 184 -17.16 1.97 2.84
C GLU A 184 -16.83 0.78 3.76
N ALA A 185 -17.25 -0.43 3.39
CA ALA A 185 -16.95 -1.63 4.16
C ALA A 185 -15.45 -1.88 4.33
N LEU A 186 -14.64 -1.68 3.27
CA LEU A 186 -13.18 -1.82 3.35
C LEU A 186 -12.55 -0.77 4.26
N ILE A 187 -13.03 0.49 4.20
CA ILE A 187 -12.57 1.58 5.05
C ILE A 187 -12.92 1.30 6.52
N GLU A 188 -14.15 0.88 6.81
CA GLU A 188 -14.60 0.56 8.18
C GLU A 188 -13.82 -0.59 8.78
N ASP A 189 -13.59 -1.66 8.02
CA ASP A 189 -12.79 -2.80 8.45
C ASP A 189 -11.35 -2.39 8.75
N THR A 190 -10.72 -1.60 7.88
CA THR A 190 -9.37 -1.08 8.10
C THR A 190 -9.30 -0.18 9.34
N LYS A 191 -10.27 0.71 9.53
CA LYS A 191 -10.37 1.55 10.73
C LYS A 191 -10.54 0.73 12.00
N ALA A 192 -11.35 -0.33 11.97
CA ALA A 192 -11.53 -1.23 13.10
C ALA A 192 -10.22 -1.91 13.50
N GLN A 193 -9.46 -2.44 12.54
CA GLN A 193 -8.15 -3.07 12.79
C GLN A 193 -7.15 -2.06 13.39
N ILE A 194 -7.10 -0.83 12.87
CA ILE A 194 -6.25 0.23 13.42
C ILE A 194 -6.67 0.57 14.85
N SER A 195 -7.98 0.66 15.11
CA SER A 195 -8.51 0.94 16.45
C SER A 195 -8.12 -0.13 17.47
N GLU A 196 -8.14 -1.42 17.09
CA GLU A 196 -7.69 -2.51 17.97
C GLU A 196 -6.20 -2.35 18.34
N ILE A 197 -5.36 -1.96 17.37
CA ILE A 197 -3.94 -1.72 17.60
C ILE A 197 -3.73 -0.52 18.53
N GLN A 198 -4.44 0.58 18.27
CA GLN A 198 -4.37 1.77 19.10
C GLN A 198 -4.84 1.49 20.55
N ASP A 199 -5.89 0.70 20.71
CA ASP A 199 -6.37 0.26 22.03
C ASP A 199 -5.34 -0.60 22.77
N ALA A 200 -4.62 -1.45 22.05
CA ALA A 200 -3.56 -2.29 22.64
C ALA A 200 -2.35 -1.47 23.14
N VAL A 201 -2.11 -0.30 22.57
CA VAL A 201 -0.95 0.56 22.90
C VAL A 201 -1.29 1.85 23.65
N LYS A 202 -2.57 2.16 23.88
CA LYS A 202 -3.03 3.43 24.48
C LYS A 202 -2.42 3.77 25.85
N ASP A 203 -2.06 2.74 26.62
CA ASP A 203 -1.48 2.91 27.96
C ASP A 203 0.06 2.90 27.95
N VAL A 204 0.70 2.81 26.77
CA VAL A 204 2.15 2.87 26.63
C VAL A 204 2.60 4.30 26.89
N LYS A 205 3.43 4.47 27.93
CA LYS A 205 3.96 5.79 28.28
C LYS A 205 5.00 6.23 27.25
N GLU A 206 5.22 7.55 27.15
CA GLU A 206 6.18 8.13 26.20
C GLU A 206 7.58 7.52 26.32
N GLU A 207 8.06 7.34 27.57
CA GLU A 207 9.36 6.74 27.84
C GLU A 207 9.48 5.24 27.49
N ASP A 208 8.33 4.55 27.35
CA ASP A 208 8.26 3.11 27.03
C ASP A 208 7.99 2.87 25.52
N LYS A 209 7.74 3.92 24.73
CA LYS A 209 7.49 3.81 23.30
C LYS A 209 8.70 3.25 22.56
N VAL A 210 8.46 2.37 21.61
CA VAL A 210 9.50 1.81 20.75
C VAL A 210 9.95 2.84 19.73
N LYS A 211 11.25 3.07 19.67
CA LYS A 211 11.89 3.94 18.68
C LYS A 211 12.17 3.16 17.42
N ALA A 212 11.55 3.56 16.31
CA ALA A 212 11.72 2.94 15.02
C ALA A 212 12.51 3.85 14.07
N PHE A 213 13.37 3.25 13.27
CA PHE A 213 14.05 3.90 12.15
C PHE A 213 13.65 3.16 10.88
N VAL A 214 13.18 3.90 9.86
CA VAL A 214 12.87 3.33 8.56
C VAL A 214 14.11 3.39 7.68
N MET A 215 14.53 2.26 7.14
CA MET A 215 15.60 2.15 6.17
C MET A 215 15.01 1.73 4.83
N ASP A 216 14.88 2.70 3.93
CA ASP A 216 14.34 2.48 2.60
C ASP A 216 15.38 1.83 1.69
N SER A 217 16.49 2.51 1.51
CA SER A 217 17.56 2.06 0.62
C SER A 217 18.91 2.65 0.99
N LEU A 218 19.94 2.15 0.32
CA LEU A 218 21.32 2.64 0.41
C LEU A 218 21.76 3.29 -0.90
N SER A 219 22.53 4.37 -0.78
CA SER A 219 23.31 4.93 -1.87
C SER A 219 24.75 5.14 -1.40
N GLY A 220 25.61 4.16 -1.66
CA GLY A 220 26.95 4.11 -1.04
C GLY A 220 26.87 3.95 0.47
N ASN A 221 27.29 4.96 1.24
CA ASN A 221 27.20 4.98 2.70
C ASN A 221 26.06 5.86 3.23
N GLU A 222 25.22 6.38 2.35
CA GLU A 222 24.09 7.23 2.72
C GLU A 222 22.82 6.39 2.81
N ILE A 223 22.03 6.65 3.84
CA ILE A 223 20.77 5.94 4.12
C ILE A 223 19.62 6.81 3.65
N TYR A 224 18.75 6.26 2.79
CA TYR A 224 17.49 6.90 2.44
C TYR A 224 16.43 6.49 3.47
N THR A 225 15.73 7.48 4.03
CA THR A 225 14.79 7.31 5.15
C THR A 225 13.65 8.31 5.04
N THR A 226 12.66 8.20 5.93
CA THR A 226 11.48 9.06 5.90
C THR A 226 11.38 9.96 7.13
N SER A 227 11.05 11.24 6.93
CA SER A 227 10.75 12.18 7.99
C SER A 227 9.25 12.36 8.27
N ALA A 228 8.39 11.92 7.35
CA ALA A 228 6.94 12.08 7.39
C ALA A 228 6.28 11.01 6.49
N GLY A 229 4.97 11.09 6.30
CA GLY A 229 4.22 10.22 5.41
C GLY A 229 3.73 8.94 6.06
N LEU A 230 3.27 7.99 5.23
CA LEU A 230 2.53 6.82 5.69
C LEU A 230 3.30 5.95 6.69
N GLU A 231 4.58 5.68 6.44
CA GLU A 231 5.40 4.87 7.35
C GLU A 231 5.53 5.52 8.73
N SER A 232 5.71 6.85 8.75
CA SER A 232 5.76 7.60 10.01
C SER A 232 4.41 7.55 10.73
N ASN A 233 3.31 7.71 9.99
CA ASN A 233 1.95 7.62 10.51
C ASN A 233 1.65 6.23 11.08
N LEU A 234 2.00 5.15 10.38
CA LEU A 234 1.81 3.77 10.83
C LEU A 234 2.61 3.45 12.10
N ILE A 235 3.85 3.95 12.20
CA ILE A 235 4.66 3.81 13.42
C ILE A 235 3.96 4.46 14.61
N GLU A 236 3.39 5.66 14.43
CA GLU A 236 2.68 6.39 15.49
C GLU A 236 1.36 5.71 15.87
N LEU A 237 0.58 5.25 14.90
CA LEU A 237 -0.65 4.48 15.14
C LEU A 237 -0.35 3.21 15.95
N ALA A 238 0.84 2.61 15.77
CA ALA A 238 1.35 1.49 16.56
C ALA A 238 1.88 1.88 17.95
N GLY A 239 1.77 3.14 18.35
CA GLY A 239 2.32 3.63 19.62
C GLY A 239 3.85 3.72 19.63
N GLY A 240 4.51 3.73 18.48
CA GLY A 240 5.94 3.92 18.31
C GLY A 240 6.33 5.38 18.09
N ILE A 241 7.62 5.59 17.88
CA ILE A 241 8.22 6.90 17.53
C ILE A 241 9.06 6.69 16.27
N ASN A 242 8.75 7.41 15.19
CA ASN A 242 9.68 7.53 14.07
C ASN A 242 10.84 8.44 14.51
N THR A 243 12.05 7.88 14.60
CA THR A 243 13.24 8.59 15.12
C THR A 243 13.76 9.68 14.19
N THR A 244 13.30 9.70 12.94
CA THR A 244 13.68 10.70 11.94
C THR A 244 12.55 11.67 11.61
N LYS A 245 11.42 11.61 12.35
CA LYS A 245 10.27 12.50 12.15
C LYS A 245 10.67 13.96 12.27
N GLY A 246 10.34 14.75 11.25
CA GLY A 246 10.60 16.19 11.21
C GLY A 246 12.07 16.58 11.03
N MET A 247 12.98 15.64 10.69
CA MET A 247 14.37 15.94 10.40
C MET A 247 14.58 16.60 9.03
N SER A 248 13.57 16.55 8.15
CA SER A 248 13.58 17.16 6.82
C SER A 248 12.21 17.73 6.51
N ASP A 249 12.16 18.79 5.70
CA ASP A 249 10.91 19.30 5.11
C ASP A 249 10.40 18.40 3.97
N SER A 250 11.26 17.53 3.45
CA SER A 250 10.88 16.51 2.48
C SER A 250 10.49 15.22 3.20
N ARG A 251 9.41 14.57 2.75
CA ARG A 251 8.97 13.29 3.26
C ARG A 251 10.11 12.27 3.30
N TRP A 252 10.79 12.12 2.18
CA TRP A 252 11.93 11.24 2.00
C TRP A 252 13.22 12.06 1.91
N PHE A 253 14.27 11.61 2.59
CA PHE A 253 15.55 12.29 2.58
C PHE A 253 16.72 11.35 2.82
N THR A 254 17.90 11.77 2.42
CA THR A 254 19.15 11.05 2.63
C THR A 254 19.80 11.49 3.95
N THR A 255 20.30 10.54 4.70
CA THR A 255 20.98 10.77 5.97
C THR A 255 22.21 9.88 6.12
N SER A 256 22.96 10.06 7.21
CA SER A 256 24.21 9.36 7.47
C SER A 256 24.06 8.29 8.56
N VAL A 257 25.08 7.42 8.66
CA VAL A 257 25.21 6.44 9.75
C VAL A 257 25.23 7.11 11.13
N GLU A 258 25.83 8.31 11.25
CA GLU A 258 25.88 9.06 12.50
C GLU A 258 24.48 9.48 12.97
N THR A 259 23.58 9.79 12.03
CA THR A 259 22.17 10.05 12.35
C THR A 259 21.51 8.80 12.93
N LEU A 260 21.73 7.63 12.36
CA LEU A 260 21.21 6.38 12.90
C LEU A 260 21.77 6.07 14.29
N VAL A 261 23.08 6.30 14.52
CA VAL A 261 23.70 6.19 15.86
C VAL A 261 23.03 7.12 16.87
N THR A 262 22.82 8.38 16.46
CA THR A 262 22.20 9.40 17.34
C THR A 262 20.73 9.11 17.61
N ALA A 263 19.98 8.66 16.61
CA ALA A 263 18.60 8.23 16.70
C ALA A 263 18.42 7.07 17.68
N ASN A 264 19.45 6.20 17.77
CA ASN A 264 19.52 5.08 18.71
C ASN A 264 18.21 4.26 18.76
N PRO A 265 17.74 3.73 17.63
CA PRO A 265 16.46 3.04 17.54
C PRO A 265 16.45 1.70 18.28
N ASP A 266 15.27 1.30 18.73
CA ASP A 266 15.01 -0.04 19.26
C ASP A 266 14.78 -1.07 18.15
N VAL A 267 14.28 -0.61 16.98
CA VAL A 267 14.02 -1.41 15.78
C VAL A 267 14.37 -0.65 14.51
N ILE A 268 14.81 -1.36 13.48
CA ILE A 268 14.97 -0.85 12.12
C ILE A 268 13.96 -1.57 11.23
N ILE A 269 13.20 -0.81 10.48
CA ILE A 269 12.22 -1.29 9.51
C ILE A 269 12.86 -1.17 8.13
N PHE A 270 12.97 -2.27 7.41
CA PHE A 270 13.51 -2.30 6.05
C PHE A 270 12.36 -2.36 5.05
N ASN A 271 12.35 -1.45 4.07
CA ASN A 271 11.41 -1.51 2.96
C ASN A 271 11.86 -2.58 1.96
N ASP A 272 10.95 -3.50 1.63
CA ASP A 272 11.16 -4.54 0.63
C ASP A 272 10.36 -4.22 -0.63
N TYR A 273 11.07 -3.89 -1.70
CA TYR A 273 10.48 -3.61 -3.01
C TYR A 273 10.46 -4.85 -3.94
N GLY A 274 10.73 -6.03 -3.40
CA GLY A 274 10.85 -7.27 -4.18
C GLY A 274 12.11 -7.33 -5.05
N VAL A 275 13.07 -6.44 -4.86
CA VAL A 275 14.37 -6.48 -5.54
C VAL A 275 15.26 -7.50 -4.86
N GLU A 276 15.64 -8.54 -5.60
CA GLU A 276 16.45 -9.65 -5.06
C GLU A 276 17.75 -9.12 -4.43
N GLY A 277 17.96 -9.49 -3.17
CA GLY A 277 19.16 -9.15 -2.41
C GLY A 277 19.18 -7.75 -1.78
N GLN A 278 18.30 -6.82 -2.13
CA GLN A 278 18.32 -5.45 -1.62
C GLN A 278 18.19 -5.40 -0.09
N VAL A 279 17.19 -6.08 0.46
CA VAL A 279 16.98 -6.10 1.92
C VAL A 279 18.17 -6.73 2.63
N GLN A 280 18.73 -7.80 2.07
CA GLN A 280 19.91 -8.44 2.66
C GLN A 280 21.13 -7.51 2.63
N GLU A 281 21.35 -6.78 1.53
CA GLU A 281 22.44 -5.80 1.43
C GLU A 281 22.28 -4.70 2.48
N ASN A 282 21.06 -4.17 2.65
CA ASN A 282 20.72 -3.18 3.66
C ASN A 282 20.98 -3.72 5.08
N MET A 283 20.57 -4.95 5.36
CA MET A 283 20.80 -5.62 6.64
C MET A 283 22.30 -5.84 6.90
N ASP A 284 23.03 -6.29 5.90
CA ASP A 284 24.48 -6.53 5.99
C ASP A 284 25.25 -5.23 6.24
N PHE A 285 24.86 -4.13 5.57
CA PHE A 285 25.43 -2.83 5.83
C PHE A 285 25.26 -2.38 7.28
N ILE A 286 24.06 -2.56 7.83
CA ILE A 286 23.77 -2.21 9.23
C ILE A 286 24.51 -3.12 10.21
N THR A 287 24.48 -4.43 10.02
CA THR A 287 25.01 -5.39 10.97
C THR A 287 26.54 -5.46 10.97
N ASN A 288 27.17 -5.20 9.82
CA ASN A 288 28.64 -5.21 9.70
C ASN A 288 29.29 -3.84 9.98
N ASN A 289 28.51 -2.78 10.20
CA ASN A 289 29.03 -1.46 10.48
C ASN A 289 29.42 -1.32 11.96
N ALA A 290 30.72 -1.23 12.23
CA ALA A 290 31.25 -1.12 13.60
C ALA A 290 30.71 0.10 14.38
N ALA A 291 30.36 1.20 13.69
CA ALA A 291 29.78 2.38 14.34
C ALA A 291 28.36 2.10 14.90
N LEU A 292 27.67 1.11 14.37
CA LEU A 292 26.31 0.75 14.77
C LEU A 292 26.25 -0.38 15.82
N ALA A 293 27.38 -0.96 16.21
CA ALA A 293 27.45 -2.12 17.10
C ALA A 293 26.77 -1.89 18.46
N ASP A 294 26.68 -0.63 18.90
CA ASP A 294 26.05 -0.27 20.17
C ASP A 294 24.56 0.13 20.05
N VAL A 295 24.04 0.26 18.83
CA VAL A 295 22.63 0.58 18.59
C VAL A 295 21.73 -0.59 19.03
N PRO A 296 20.69 -0.36 19.86
CA PRO A 296 19.82 -1.43 20.38
C PRO A 296 19.21 -2.33 19.29
N ALA A 297 18.81 -1.74 18.17
CA ALA A 297 18.25 -2.48 17.03
C ALA A 297 19.26 -3.46 16.40
N VAL A 298 20.56 -3.16 16.45
CA VAL A 298 21.63 -3.97 15.86
C VAL A 298 22.10 -5.07 16.82
N ARG A 299 22.14 -4.78 18.12
CA ARG A 299 22.56 -5.74 19.15
C ARG A 299 21.63 -6.93 19.32
N ARG A 300 20.35 -6.79 18.95
CA ARG A 300 19.35 -7.82 19.11
C ARG A 300 19.17 -8.52 17.77
N PRO A 301 19.29 -9.86 17.73
CA PRO A 301 18.84 -10.57 16.55
C PRO A 301 17.36 -10.23 16.30
N ALA A 302 17.01 -10.03 15.03
CA ALA A 302 15.60 -9.90 14.66
C ALA A 302 14.82 -11.08 15.26
N PRO A 303 13.62 -10.87 15.82
CA PRO A 303 12.79 -11.98 16.23
C PRO A 303 12.58 -12.89 15.02
N ASP A 304 12.72 -14.21 15.22
CA ASP A 304 12.43 -15.18 14.17
C ASP A 304 11.03 -14.92 13.61
N ALA A 305 10.87 -15.08 12.30
CA ALA A 305 9.54 -14.95 11.66
C ALA A 305 8.48 -15.86 12.33
N ALA A 306 8.92 -16.97 12.95
CA ALA A 306 8.10 -17.84 13.76
C ALA A 306 7.63 -17.20 15.09
N ASP A 307 8.35 -16.20 15.61
CA ASP A 307 7.96 -15.45 16.82
C ASP A 307 6.97 -14.32 16.52
N LEU A 308 6.72 -14.03 15.25
CA LEU A 308 5.81 -12.99 14.74
C LEU A 308 4.38 -13.50 14.54
N GLN A 309 4.06 -14.70 15.00
CA GLN A 309 2.69 -15.21 14.94
C GLN A 309 1.75 -14.32 15.75
N PRO A 310 0.56 -13.98 15.20
CA PRO A 310 -0.41 -13.19 15.92
C PRO A 310 -0.78 -13.88 17.23
N ALA A 311 -0.67 -13.16 18.35
CA ALA A 311 -1.09 -13.65 19.63
C ALA A 311 -2.60 -13.89 19.60
N GLY A 312 -3.01 -15.15 19.40
CA GLY A 312 -4.38 -15.58 19.63
C GLY A 312 -5.26 -15.72 18.38
N GLY A 313 -4.75 -16.33 17.33
CA GLY A 313 -5.61 -16.94 16.30
C GLY A 313 -5.90 -18.38 16.71
N SER A 314 -6.99 -18.63 17.44
CA SER A 314 -7.59 -19.97 17.47
C SER A 314 -7.95 -20.36 16.05
N ALA A 315 -7.38 -21.45 15.57
CA ALA A 315 -7.93 -22.16 14.45
C ALA A 315 -9.42 -22.49 14.76
N LEU A 316 -10.32 -21.94 14.01
CA LEU A 316 -11.66 -22.45 13.79
C LEU A 316 -11.99 -22.27 12.30
#